data_ec2e179988fe52166a550797afc541a8
#
_entry.id   ec2e179988fe52166a550797afc541a8
#
_cell.length_a   1.000
_cell.length_b   1.000
_cell.length_c   1.000
_cell.angle_alpha   90.00
_cell.angle_beta   90.00
_cell.angle_gamma   90.00
#
_symmetry.space_group_name_H-M   'P 1'
#
loop_
_entity.id
_entity.type
_entity.pdbx_description
1 polymer ?
#
loop_
_entity_poly.entity_id
_entity_poly.type
_entity_poly.pdbx_seq_one_letter_code
_entity_poly.pdbx_strand_id
1 'polypeptide(L)'
;LRDSLAYSCNTSFSNIGRSLNADTYKDTAQELLFNKKLPSVLPYSKSQFTLTSSDTEAERMMTAMGQGKTQVSPYHMALITSAIANGGTLMKPYLVDSVTNNAGNVIEKTKPEKYKDLMTSKEAAQLKDYMTAVTDYGTASVLGGQNYTAAGKTGTAEYSSDKEKDHSWFVGIANVDNPELVISVIIEQADGSAKAVNIAKKVFDAYYQ
;
A
#
# COMPACT_ATOMS: atom_id res chain seq x y z
N LEU A 1 -3.96 11.58 -14.45
CA LEU A 1 -3.94 10.90 -13.14
C LEU A 1 -2.61 10.15 -12.91
N ARG A 2 -2.01 9.52 -13.94
CA ARG A 2 -0.73 8.81 -13.85
C ARG A 2 0.37 9.73 -13.29
N ASP A 3 0.58 10.90 -13.88
CA ASP A 3 1.59 11.87 -13.41
C ASP A 3 1.23 12.48 -12.05
N SER A 4 -0.07 12.64 -11.77
CA SER A 4 -0.51 13.09 -10.44
C SER A 4 -0.08 12.11 -9.35
N LEU A 5 -0.15 10.80 -9.62
CA LEU A 5 0.34 9.77 -8.69
C LEU A 5 1.86 9.73 -8.66
N ALA A 6 2.53 9.83 -9.83
CA ALA A 6 3.99 9.81 -9.94
C ALA A 6 4.66 10.89 -9.08
N TYR A 7 4.14 12.11 -9.14
CA TYR A 7 4.65 13.26 -8.40
C TYR A 7 3.94 13.53 -7.08
N SER A 8 2.99 12.66 -6.67
CA SER A 8 2.21 12.83 -5.43
C SER A 8 1.53 14.21 -5.34
N CYS A 9 0.82 14.61 -6.41
CA CYS A 9 0.26 15.95 -6.57
C CYS A 9 -0.95 16.16 -5.65
N ASN A 10 -0.79 16.83 -4.52
CA ASN A 10 -1.84 17.11 -3.55
C ASN A 10 -3.02 17.86 -4.17
N THR A 11 -2.77 18.85 -5.05
CA THR A 11 -3.83 19.61 -5.72
C THR A 11 -4.72 18.74 -6.58
N SER A 12 -4.14 17.77 -7.32
CA SER A 12 -4.92 16.84 -8.14
C SER A 12 -5.81 15.95 -7.27
N PHE A 13 -5.25 15.37 -6.21
CA PHE A 13 -6.01 14.48 -5.31
C PHE A 13 -7.05 15.23 -4.48
N SER A 14 -6.75 16.46 -4.04
CA SER A 14 -7.74 17.35 -3.41
C SER A 14 -8.94 17.62 -4.33
N ASN A 15 -8.69 17.95 -5.59
CA ASN A 15 -9.77 18.20 -6.57
C ASN A 15 -10.60 16.93 -6.83
N ILE A 16 -9.98 15.75 -6.88
CA ILE A 16 -10.70 14.47 -6.95
C ILE A 16 -11.56 14.30 -5.70
N GLY A 17 -10.99 14.46 -4.50
CA GLY A 17 -11.71 14.36 -3.23
C GLY A 17 -12.90 15.29 -3.13
N ARG A 18 -12.76 16.52 -3.64
CA ARG A 18 -13.85 17.50 -3.74
C ARG A 18 -15.03 17.00 -4.55
N SER A 19 -14.79 16.28 -5.64
CA SER A 19 -15.81 15.77 -6.56
C SER A 19 -16.40 14.41 -6.13
N LEU A 20 -15.80 13.70 -5.17
CA LEU A 20 -16.27 12.40 -4.72
C LEU A 20 -17.49 12.54 -3.80
N ASN A 21 -18.46 11.63 -3.98
CA ASN A 21 -19.49 11.40 -2.97
C ASN A 21 -18.88 10.69 -1.76
N ALA A 22 -19.11 11.22 -0.56
CA ALA A 22 -18.48 10.71 0.67
C ALA A 22 -18.89 9.26 1.01
N ASP A 23 -20.16 8.90 0.76
CA ASP A 23 -20.66 7.55 1.05
C ASP A 23 -20.05 6.54 0.07
N THR A 24 -20.01 6.84 -1.23
CA THR A 24 -19.34 6.01 -2.24
C THR A 24 -17.84 5.85 -1.94
N TYR A 25 -17.19 6.92 -1.49
CA TYR A 25 -15.78 6.86 -1.10
C TYR A 25 -15.56 5.96 0.12
N LYS A 26 -16.44 6.07 1.12
CA LYS A 26 -16.43 5.20 2.30
C LYS A 26 -16.68 3.73 1.92
N ASP A 27 -17.64 3.46 1.03
CA ASP A 27 -17.93 2.11 0.57
C ASP A 27 -16.71 1.50 -0.14
N THR A 28 -16.05 2.27 -1.02
CA THR A 28 -14.79 1.85 -1.66
C THR A 28 -13.70 1.56 -0.64
N ALA A 29 -13.53 2.41 0.38
CA ALA A 29 -12.57 2.14 1.45
C ALA A 29 -12.92 0.85 2.23
N GLN A 30 -14.22 0.56 2.44
CA GLN A 30 -14.65 -0.68 3.08
C GLN A 30 -14.44 -1.91 2.18
N GLU A 31 -14.54 -1.78 0.86
CA GLU A 31 -14.16 -2.85 -0.07
C GLU A 31 -12.66 -3.16 0.04
N LEU A 32 -11.83 -2.17 0.29
CA LEU A 32 -10.41 -2.29 0.61
C LEU A 32 -10.14 -2.70 2.07
N LEU A 33 -11.15 -3.14 2.82
CA LEU A 33 -11.11 -3.67 4.19
C LEU A 33 -10.86 -2.62 5.30
N PHE A 34 -10.96 -1.33 5.04
CA PHE A 34 -11.01 -0.36 6.13
C PHE A 34 -12.24 -0.61 7.02
N ASN A 35 -12.11 -0.41 8.31
CA ASN A 35 -13.13 -0.69 9.32
C ASN A 35 -13.56 -2.16 9.43
N LYS A 36 -12.94 -3.09 8.67
CA LYS A 36 -13.25 -4.52 8.68
C LYS A 36 -12.13 -5.35 9.32
N LYS A 37 -12.42 -6.62 9.59
CA LYS A 37 -11.42 -7.59 10.03
C LYS A 37 -10.52 -7.95 8.85
N LEU A 38 -9.21 -7.96 9.08
CA LEU A 38 -8.22 -8.39 8.10
C LEU A 38 -7.98 -9.91 8.19
N PRO A 39 -7.69 -10.60 7.09
CA PRO A 39 -7.20 -11.96 7.13
C PRO A 39 -5.77 -11.96 7.70
N SER A 40 -5.61 -12.39 8.94
CA SER A 40 -4.31 -12.42 9.60
C SER A 40 -4.22 -13.56 10.60
N VAL A 41 -3.05 -14.19 10.64
CA VAL A 41 -2.65 -15.14 11.69
C VAL A 41 -1.84 -14.44 12.79
N LEU A 42 -1.47 -13.17 12.59
CA LEU A 42 -0.74 -12.33 13.54
C LEU A 42 -1.65 -11.26 14.13
N PRO A 43 -1.35 -10.76 15.35
CA PRO A 43 -1.95 -9.55 15.87
C PRO A 43 -1.71 -8.35 14.94
N TYR A 44 -2.71 -7.51 14.76
CA TYR A 44 -2.62 -6.30 13.93
C TYR A 44 -3.49 -5.17 14.48
N SER A 45 -3.15 -3.93 14.14
CA SER A 45 -3.99 -2.77 14.41
C SER A 45 -5.02 -2.59 13.27
N LYS A 46 -6.28 -2.40 13.65
CA LYS A 46 -7.37 -2.20 12.69
C LYS A 46 -7.26 -0.81 12.07
N SER A 47 -7.28 -0.76 10.75
CA SER A 47 -7.31 0.50 10.00
C SER A 47 -8.69 1.13 10.04
N GLN A 48 -8.74 2.47 10.08
CA GLN A 48 -9.97 3.24 10.24
C GLN A 48 -10.10 4.26 9.10
N PHE A 49 -11.26 4.24 8.46
CA PHE A 49 -11.71 5.27 7.54
C PHE A 49 -12.95 5.94 8.15
N THR A 50 -12.84 7.20 8.47
CA THR A 50 -13.84 7.90 9.30
C THR A 50 -14.71 8.88 8.53
N LEU A 51 -14.42 9.15 7.25
CA LEU A 51 -15.17 10.10 6.43
C LEU A 51 -16.65 9.70 6.33
N THR A 52 -17.52 10.70 6.45
CA THR A 52 -18.98 10.58 6.36
C THR A 52 -19.56 11.68 5.49
N SER A 53 -20.83 11.56 5.12
CA SER A 53 -21.57 12.59 4.35
C SER A 53 -21.77 13.91 5.12
N SER A 54 -21.60 13.90 6.44
CA SER A 54 -21.66 15.11 7.29
C SER A 54 -20.33 15.87 7.38
N ASP A 55 -19.24 15.27 6.92
CA ASP A 55 -17.92 15.93 6.91
C ASP A 55 -17.84 17.02 5.83
N THR A 56 -17.03 18.02 6.10
CA THR A 56 -16.86 19.19 5.22
C THR A 56 -16.15 18.83 3.91
N GLU A 57 -16.26 19.71 2.92
CA GLU A 57 -15.51 19.59 1.67
C GLU A 57 -13.98 19.52 1.94
N ALA A 58 -13.49 20.34 2.89
CA ALA A 58 -12.08 20.36 3.28
C ALA A 58 -11.63 19.01 3.85
N GLU A 59 -12.43 18.34 4.68
CA GLU A 59 -12.13 17.02 5.22
C GLU A 59 -12.10 15.95 4.12
N ARG A 60 -12.99 16.01 3.12
CA ARG A 60 -12.92 15.12 1.94
C ARG A 60 -11.66 15.33 1.13
N MET A 61 -11.28 16.59 0.88
CA MET A 61 -10.04 16.94 0.16
C MET A 61 -8.81 16.43 0.91
N MET A 62 -8.73 16.63 2.22
CA MET A 62 -7.63 16.13 3.06
C MET A 62 -7.56 14.60 3.04
N THR A 63 -8.71 13.93 3.20
CA THR A 63 -8.77 12.46 3.15
C THR A 63 -8.27 11.92 1.81
N ALA A 64 -8.62 12.57 0.71
CA ALA A 64 -8.20 12.15 -0.64
C ALA A 64 -6.70 12.36 -0.90
N MET A 65 -6.06 13.29 -0.21
CA MET A 65 -4.59 13.45 -0.22
C MET A 65 -3.86 12.43 0.67
N GLY A 66 -4.60 11.64 1.45
CA GLY A 66 -4.00 10.74 2.44
C GLY A 66 -3.67 11.40 3.78
N GLN A 67 -4.35 12.50 4.11
CA GLN A 67 -4.24 13.22 5.38
C GLN A 67 -5.56 13.12 6.17
N GLY A 68 -5.69 13.85 7.25
CA GLY A 68 -6.89 13.92 8.07
C GLY A 68 -6.98 12.80 9.09
N LYS A 69 -8.18 12.22 9.27
CA LYS A 69 -8.50 11.29 10.37
C LYS A 69 -8.34 9.82 9.99
N THR A 70 -8.01 9.50 8.74
CA THR A 70 -7.83 8.12 8.28
C THR A 70 -6.56 7.52 8.86
N GLN A 71 -6.66 6.33 9.41
CA GLN A 71 -5.53 5.60 9.98
C GLN A 71 -5.40 4.24 9.29
N VAL A 72 -4.17 3.87 8.94
CA VAL A 72 -3.87 2.60 8.30
C VAL A 72 -2.64 1.95 8.93
N SER A 73 -2.68 0.63 9.11
CA SER A 73 -1.50 -0.11 9.55
C SER A 73 -0.62 -0.50 8.36
N PRO A 74 0.71 -0.64 8.55
CA PRO A 74 1.62 -1.15 7.50
C PRO A 74 1.18 -2.52 6.99
N TYR A 75 0.70 -3.39 7.87
CA TYR A 75 0.18 -4.69 7.49
C TYR A 75 -1.00 -4.59 6.52
N HIS A 76 -1.97 -3.70 6.78
CA HIS A 76 -3.10 -3.48 5.88
C HIS A 76 -2.65 -2.94 4.51
N MET A 77 -1.71 -2.00 4.50
CA MET A 77 -1.14 -1.49 3.24
C MET A 77 -0.40 -2.59 2.45
N ALA A 78 0.30 -3.50 3.13
CA ALA A 78 0.91 -4.66 2.47
C ALA A 78 -0.15 -5.57 1.84
N LEU A 79 -1.29 -5.81 2.51
CA LEU A 79 -2.38 -6.62 1.95
C LEU A 79 -3.01 -5.97 0.70
N ILE A 80 -3.28 -4.65 0.74
CA ILE A 80 -3.81 -3.93 -0.42
C ILE A 80 -2.81 -3.97 -1.58
N THR A 81 -1.52 -3.73 -1.30
CA THR A 81 -0.47 -3.77 -2.31
C THR A 81 -0.29 -5.17 -2.90
N SER A 82 -0.43 -6.22 -2.07
CA SER A 82 -0.42 -7.62 -2.52
C SER A 82 -1.59 -7.93 -3.46
N ALA A 83 -2.79 -7.39 -3.17
CA ALA A 83 -3.93 -7.54 -4.07
C ALA A 83 -3.69 -6.83 -5.41
N ILE A 84 -3.11 -5.62 -5.42
CA ILE A 84 -2.72 -4.91 -6.65
C ILE A 84 -1.72 -5.76 -7.46
N ALA A 85 -0.68 -6.29 -6.80
CA ALA A 85 0.32 -7.15 -7.43
C ALA A 85 -0.31 -8.42 -8.03
N ASN A 86 -1.31 -8.99 -7.37
CA ASN A 86 -1.99 -10.23 -7.73
C ASN A 86 -3.29 -10.00 -8.54
N GLY A 87 -3.34 -8.98 -9.38
CA GLY A 87 -4.46 -8.74 -10.29
C GLY A 87 -5.79 -8.43 -9.62
N GLY A 88 -5.78 -7.82 -8.43
CA GLY A 88 -6.95 -7.41 -7.65
C GLY A 88 -7.38 -8.39 -6.57
N THR A 89 -6.84 -9.61 -6.57
CA THR A 89 -7.22 -10.68 -5.64
C THR A 89 -6.31 -10.70 -4.41
N LEU A 90 -6.90 -10.53 -3.22
CA LEU A 90 -6.24 -10.77 -1.96
C LEU A 90 -6.29 -12.26 -1.59
N MET A 91 -5.12 -12.84 -1.34
CA MET A 91 -4.99 -14.19 -0.79
C MET A 91 -4.95 -14.14 0.74
N LYS A 92 -5.32 -15.24 1.39
CA LYS A 92 -5.13 -15.38 2.85
C LYS A 92 -3.64 -15.51 3.15
N PRO A 93 -3.05 -14.64 3.98
CA PRO A 93 -1.66 -14.80 4.41
C PRO A 93 -1.49 -16.03 5.30
N TYR A 94 -0.37 -16.73 5.13
CA TYR A 94 0.06 -17.81 6.00
C TYR A 94 1.57 -17.73 6.25
N LEU A 95 2.04 -18.30 7.34
CA LEU A 95 3.45 -18.29 7.75
C LEU A 95 4.11 -19.65 7.62
N VAL A 96 3.33 -20.72 7.70
CA VAL A 96 3.83 -22.10 7.61
C VAL A 96 3.51 -22.63 6.22
N ASP A 97 4.54 -22.82 5.41
CA ASP A 97 4.40 -23.42 4.08
C ASP A 97 4.13 -24.93 4.16
N SER A 98 4.90 -25.61 4.99
CA SER A 98 4.79 -27.06 5.13
C SER A 98 5.23 -27.55 6.51
N VAL A 99 4.76 -28.71 6.90
CA VAL A 99 5.18 -29.46 8.08
C VAL A 99 5.86 -30.74 7.60
N THR A 100 7.07 -31.01 8.11
CA THR A 100 7.84 -32.20 7.77
C THR A 100 8.04 -33.10 8.98
N ASN A 101 8.17 -34.41 8.77
CA ASN A 101 8.59 -35.35 9.81
C ASN A 101 10.13 -35.33 10.00
N ASN A 102 10.63 -36.06 10.99
CA ASN A 102 12.05 -36.12 11.32
C ASN A 102 12.93 -36.69 10.18
N ALA A 103 12.35 -37.41 9.21
CA ALA A 103 13.03 -37.90 8.02
C ALA A 103 13.02 -36.90 6.85
N GLY A 104 12.45 -35.69 7.03
CA GLY A 104 12.36 -34.66 6.00
C GLY A 104 11.18 -34.80 5.04
N ASN A 105 10.31 -35.80 5.21
CA ASN A 105 9.14 -35.98 4.35
C ASN A 105 8.05 -34.98 4.73
N VAL A 106 7.47 -34.32 3.72
CA VAL A 106 6.33 -33.37 3.91
C VAL A 106 5.10 -34.19 4.29
N ILE A 107 4.53 -33.90 5.45
CA ILE A 107 3.29 -34.52 5.98
C ILE A 107 2.09 -33.62 5.81
N GLU A 108 2.30 -32.28 5.74
CA GLU A 108 1.25 -31.30 5.46
C GLU A 108 1.86 -30.15 4.64
N LYS A 109 1.12 -29.65 3.66
CA LYS A 109 1.50 -28.46 2.88
C LYS A 109 0.34 -27.49 2.82
N THR A 110 0.61 -26.24 3.21
CA THR A 110 -0.38 -25.17 3.11
C THR A 110 -0.68 -24.89 1.63
N LYS A 111 -1.97 -24.82 1.29
CA LYS A 111 -2.43 -24.43 -0.04
C LYS A 111 -2.83 -22.95 -0.02
N PRO A 112 -2.39 -22.16 -1.02
CA PRO A 112 -2.87 -20.79 -1.16
C PRO A 112 -4.39 -20.75 -1.26
N GLU A 113 -5.03 -19.87 -0.47
CA GLU A 113 -6.48 -19.71 -0.42
C GLU A 113 -6.85 -18.26 -0.74
N LYS A 114 -7.77 -18.07 -1.68
CA LYS A 114 -8.34 -16.76 -1.98
C LYS A 114 -9.16 -16.26 -0.79
N TYR A 115 -8.91 -15.02 -0.40
CA TYR A 115 -9.73 -14.35 0.61
C TYR A 115 -10.86 -13.55 -0.05
N LYS A 116 -10.52 -12.60 -0.92
CA LYS A 116 -11.50 -11.71 -1.57
C LYS A 116 -10.87 -10.99 -2.76
N ASP A 117 -11.66 -10.64 -3.76
CA ASP A 117 -11.27 -9.61 -4.73
C ASP A 117 -11.49 -8.23 -4.10
N LEU A 118 -10.44 -7.43 -4.00
CA LEU A 118 -10.49 -6.05 -3.49
C LEU A 118 -10.80 -5.05 -4.60
N MET A 119 -10.45 -5.40 -5.84
CA MET A 119 -10.68 -4.61 -7.04
C MET A 119 -10.68 -5.52 -8.27
N THR A 120 -11.13 -5.02 -9.41
CA THR A 120 -11.06 -5.73 -10.69
C THR A 120 -9.61 -5.85 -11.18
N SER A 121 -9.34 -6.83 -12.04
CA SER A 121 -8.02 -6.99 -12.66
C SER A 121 -7.61 -5.78 -13.50
N LYS A 122 -8.58 -5.09 -14.12
CA LYS A 122 -8.34 -3.86 -14.87
C LYS A 122 -7.89 -2.71 -13.97
N GLU A 123 -8.54 -2.53 -12.82
CA GLU A 123 -8.16 -1.52 -11.83
C GLU A 123 -6.79 -1.81 -11.24
N ALA A 124 -6.52 -3.07 -10.89
CA ALA A 124 -5.21 -3.50 -10.39
C ALA A 124 -4.10 -3.24 -11.39
N ALA A 125 -4.30 -3.58 -12.68
CA ALA A 125 -3.35 -3.31 -13.76
C ALA A 125 -3.11 -1.81 -13.94
N GLN A 126 -4.16 -0.99 -13.89
CA GLN A 126 -4.05 0.47 -14.00
C GLN A 126 -3.30 1.08 -12.81
N LEU A 127 -3.60 0.64 -11.58
CA LEU A 127 -2.87 1.08 -10.37
C LEU A 127 -1.40 0.70 -10.45
N LYS A 128 -1.10 -0.53 -10.86
CA LYS A 128 0.27 -1.02 -11.04
C LYS A 128 1.03 -0.20 -12.08
N ASP A 129 0.43 0.15 -13.23
CA ASP A 129 1.03 1.07 -14.21
C ASP A 129 1.31 2.46 -13.62
N TYR A 130 0.37 3.02 -12.86
CA TYR A 130 0.57 4.31 -12.22
C TYR A 130 1.64 4.27 -11.13
N MET A 131 1.72 3.18 -10.37
CA MET A 131 2.75 2.95 -9.35
C MET A 131 4.14 2.74 -9.98
N THR A 132 4.21 2.19 -11.19
CA THR A 132 5.45 2.08 -11.97
C THR A 132 5.97 3.46 -12.36
N ALA A 133 5.11 4.40 -12.76
CA ALA A 133 5.51 5.78 -13.04
C ALA A 133 6.14 6.48 -11.82
N VAL A 134 5.72 6.13 -10.61
CA VAL A 134 6.32 6.67 -9.37
C VAL A 134 7.78 6.25 -9.23
N THR A 135 8.13 5.04 -9.64
CA THR A 135 9.50 4.48 -9.56
C THR A 135 10.34 4.80 -10.79
N ASP A 136 9.74 4.95 -11.95
CA ASP A 136 10.48 5.26 -13.19
C ASP A 136 11.00 6.72 -13.20
N TYR A 137 10.13 7.68 -12.87
CA TYR A 137 10.46 9.11 -12.98
C TYR A 137 9.85 9.98 -11.86
N GLY A 138 9.09 9.40 -10.94
CA GLY A 138 8.40 10.11 -9.86
C GLY A 138 9.17 10.14 -8.55
N THR A 139 8.43 10.21 -7.46
CA THR A 139 8.95 10.40 -6.10
C THR A 139 9.78 9.24 -5.56
N ALA A 140 9.73 8.06 -6.21
CA ALA A 140 10.52 6.88 -5.87
C ALA A 140 11.52 6.49 -6.94
N SER A 141 11.99 7.43 -7.78
CA SER A 141 12.93 7.18 -8.89
C SER A 141 14.28 6.59 -8.45
N VAL A 142 14.61 6.59 -7.17
CA VAL A 142 15.76 5.87 -6.60
C VAL A 142 15.68 4.34 -6.82
N LEU A 143 14.48 3.81 -7.13
CA LEU A 143 14.24 2.40 -7.47
C LEU A 143 14.36 2.12 -8.98
N GLY A 144 14.51 3.15 -9.81
CA GLY A 144 14.73 3.00 -11.25
C GLY A 144 16.12 2.48 -11.58
N GLY A 145 16.26 1.76 -12.71
CA GLY A 145 17.55 1.31 -13.24
C GLY A 145 18.24 0.19 -12.44
N GLN A 146 17.48 -0.54 -11.62
CA GLN A 146 17.99 -1.70 -10.88
C GLN A 146 17.93 -2.98 -11.76
N ASN A 147 18.46 -4.10 -11.24
CA ASN A 147 18.32 -5.42 -11.86
C ASN A 147 16.93 -6.06 -11.68
N TYR A 148 16.00 -5.34 -11.09
CA TYR A 148 14.57 -5.67 -10.96
C TYR A 148 13.72 -4.47 -11.37
N THR A 149 12.50 -4.72 -11.78
CA THR A 149 11.50 -3.66 -11.98
C THR A 149 10.74 -3.43 -10.67
N ALA A 150 10.33 -2.18 -10.42
CA ALA A 150 9.57 -1.83 -9.22
C ALA A 150 8.35 -0.97 -9.55
N ALA A 151 7.30 -1.12 -8.75
CA ALA A 151 6.17 -0.21 -8.70
C ALA A 151 5.90 0.17 -7.24
N GLY A 152 5.54 1.41 -6.96
CA GLY A 152 5.32 1.79 -5.57
C GLY A 152 4.68 3.15 -5.38
N LYS A 153 4.50 3.53 -4.11
CA LYS A 153 4.04 4.87 -3.73
C LYS A 153 4.70 5.31 -2.43
N THR A 154 5.26 6.49 -2.45
CA THR A 154 5.76 7.20 -1.27
C THR A 154 4.63 7.90 -0.55
N GLY A 155 4.76 8.10 0.76
CA GLY A 155 3.85 8.90 1.56
C GLY A 155 4.62 9.72 2.60
N THR A 156 4.09 10.89 2.90
CA THR A 156 4.50 11.73 4.03
C THR A 156 3.23 12.05 4.80
N ALA A 157 3.10 11.51 6.00
CA ALA A 157 1.90 11.66 6.80
C ALA A 157 2.17 12.53 8.02
N GLU A 158 1.53 13.69 8.05
CA GLU A 158 1.54 14.58 9.21
C GLU A 158 0.76 13.92 10.36
N TYR A 159 1.34 13.82 11.54
CA TYR A 159 0.67 13.25 12.72
C TYR A 159 0.57 14.26 13.88
N SER A 160 1.26 15.40 13.77
CA SER A 160 1.23 16.48 14.73
C SER A 160 1.34 17.85 14.04
N SER A 161 1.16 18.93 14.80
CA SER A 161 1.42 20.30 14.32
C SER A 161 2.92 20.62 14.16
N ASP A 162 3.80 19.76 14.66
CA ASP A 162 5.24 19.82 14.48
C ASP A 162 5.61 19.26 13.12
N LYS A 163 5.79 20.13 12.15
CA LYS A 163 6.11 19.79 10.76
C LYS A 163 7.48 19.13 10.55
N GLU A 164 8.30 19.06 11.58
CA GLU A 164 9.62 18.42 11.52
C GLU A 164 9.56 16.91 11.77
N LYS A 165 8.38 16.35 12.10
CA LYS A 165 8.20 14.96 12.54
C LYS A 165 7.10 14.24 11.80
N ASP A 166 7.18 14.17 10.50
CA ASP A 166 6.22 13.41 9.69
C ASP A 166 6.56 11.92 9.67
N HIS A 167 5.55 11.09 9.44
CA HIS A 167 5.79 9.67 9.11
C HIS A 167 6.18 9.54 7.65
N SER A 168 7.31 8.90 7.37
CA SER A 168 7.71 8.53 6.02
C SER A 168 7.18 7.14 5.68
N TRP A 169 6.43 7.02 4.58
CA TRP A 169 5.83 5.78 4.11
C TRP A 169 6.35 5.38 2.74
N PHE A 170 6.39 4.08 2.51
CA PHE A 170 6.52 3.49 1.19
C PHE A 170 5.79 2.15 1.12
N VAL A 171 5.05 1.94 0.03
CA VAL A 171 4.55 0.64 -0.37
C VAL A 171 5.08 0.32 -1.75
N GLY A 172 5.46 -0.95 -1.99
CA GLY A 172 6.06 -1.30 -3.27
C GLY A 172 5.90 -2.76 -3.63
N ILE A 173 6.04 -3.01 -4.92
CA ILE A 173 6.01 -4.31 -5.58
C ILE A 173 7.32 -4.44 -6.34
N ALA A 174 8.00 -5.57 -6.24
CA ALA A 174 9.16 -5.88 -7.06
C ALA A 174 8.82 -6.96 -8.10
N ASN A 175 9.49 -6.89 -9.26
CA ASN A 175 9.19 -7.64 -10.47
C ASN A 175 7.76 -7.41 -10.97
N VAL A 176 7.52 -6.22 -11.52
CA VAL A 176 6.19 -5.69 -11.87
C VAL A 176 5.38 -6.64 -12.79
N ASP A 177 6.04 -7.30 -13.72
CA ASP A 177 5.40 -8.23 -14.67
C ASP A 177 5.09 -9.60 -14.05
N ASN A 178 5.96 -10.05 -13.14
CA ASN A 178 5.79 -11.28 -12.38
C ASN A 178 6.09 -11.01 -10.89
N PRO A 179 5.16 -10.40 -10.14
CA PRO A 179 5.40 -9.95 -8.77
C PRO A 179 5.79 -11.09 -7.81
N GLU A 180 6.92 -10.94 -7.14
CA GLU A 180 7.44 -11.92 -6.18
C GLU A 180 7.49 -11.37 -4.75
N LEU A 181 7.70 -10.06 -4.61
CA LEU A 181 7.86 -9.41 -3.32
C LEU A 181 7.03 -8.13 -3.23
N VAL A 182 6.32 -7.99 -2.14
CA VAL A 182 5.60 -6.77 -1.76
C VAL A 182 6.14 -6.28 -0.43
N ILE A 183 6.32 -4.97 -0.32
CA ILE A 183 6.80 -4.33 0.90
C ILE A 183 5.88 -3.18 1.33
N SER A 184 5.74 -3.01 2.63
CA SER A 184 5.17 -1.81 3.26
C SER A 184 6.08 -1.36 4.37
N VAL A 185 6.58 -0.14 4.29
CA VAL A 185 7.54 0.46 5.22
C VAL A 185 6.98 1.74 5.79
N ILE A 186 7.11 1.91 7.10
CA ILE A 186 6.91 3.18 7.78
C ILE A 186 8.15 3.52 8.60
N ILE A 187 8.55 4.78 8.58
CA ILE A 187 9.47 5.37 9.54
C ILE A 187 8.67 6.39 10.33
N GLU A 188 8.43 6.07 11.59
CA GLU A 188 7.71 6.98 12.48
C GLU A 188 8.59 8.17 12.85
N GLN A 189 7.98 9.37 12.86
CA GLN A 189 8.66 10.62 13.26
C GLN A 189 9.97 10.86 12.48
N ALA A 190 9.94 10.61 11.18
CA ALA A 190 11.07 10.86 10.32
C ALA A 190 11.39 12.37 10.28
N ASP A 191 12.67 12.71 10.41
CA ASP A 191 13.18 14.10 10.42
C ASP A 191 13.32 14.71 9.01
N GLY A 192 12.64 14.16 8.01
CA GLY A 192 12.74 14.57 6.62
C GLY A 192 13.97 14.01 5.87
N SER A 193 15.03 13.59 6.56
CA SER A 193 16.21 12.95 5.97
C SER A 193 15.98 11.44 5.73
N ALA A 194 15.27 10.78 6.63
CA ALA A 194 14.96 9.36 6.57
C ALA A 194 13.76 9.10 5.66
N LYS A 195 13.98 8.38 4.56
CA LYS A 195 12.94 8.03 3.58
C LYS A 195 12.68 6.53 3.56
N ALA A 196 11.43 6.14 3.76
CA ALA A 196 11.00 4.73 3.77
C ALA A 196 11.35 4.00 2.45
N VAL A 197 11.33 4.71 1.31
CA VAL A 197 11.74 4.15 0.01
C VAL A 197 13.19 3.67 -0.01
N ASN A 198 14.09 4.32 0.74
CA ASN A 198 15.50 3.90 0.80
C ASN A 198 15.66 2.58 1.59
N ILE A 199 14.81 2.34 2.59
CA ILE A 199 14.77 1.05 3.30
C ILE A 199 14.22 -0.02 2.35
N ALA A 200 13.12 0.28 1.66
CA ALA A 200 12.54 -0.65 0.68
C ALA A 200 13.56 -1.03 -0.41
N LYS A 201 14.32 -0.04 -0.92
CA LYS A 201 15.40 -0.32 -1.89
C LYS A 201 16.42 -1.32 -1.35
N LYS A 202 16.89 -1.13 -0.12
CA LYS A 202 17.86 -2.06 0.49
C LYS A 202 17.31 -3.49 0.62
N VAL A 203 16.02 -3.64 0.92
CA VAL A 203 15.36 -4.95 1.00
C VAL A 203 15.26 -5.58 -0.38
N PHE A 204 14.83 -4.83 -1.40
CA PHE A 204 14.76 -5.32 -2.77
C PHE A 204 16.15 -5.67 -3.31
N ASP A 205 17.15 -4.81 -3.11
CA ASP A 205 18.53 -5.08 -3.52
C ASP A 205 19.05 -6.38 -2.89
N ALA A 206 18.78 -6.61 -1.61
CA ALA A 206 19.21 -7.83 -0.91
C ALA A 206 18.47 -9.11 -1.38
N TYR A 207 17.22 -8.97 -1.84
CA TYR A 207 16.43 -10.09 -2.33
C TYR A 207 16.83 -10.53 -3.74
N TYR A 208 17.28 -9.58 -4.59
CA TYR A 208 17.65 -9.82 -5.98
C TYR A 208 19.16 -9.83 -6.26
N GLN A 209 19.97 -9.91 -5.21
CA GLN A 209 21.46 -10.08 -5.32
C GLN A 209 21.87 -11.45 -5.82
#